data_732000af7d3f820af66d39efa210f974
#
_entry.id   732000af7d3f820af66d39efa210f974
#
_cell.length_a   1.000
_cell.length_b   1.000
_cell.length_c   1.000
_cell.angle_alpha   90.00
_cell.angle_beta   90.00
_cell.angle_gamma   90.00
#
_symmetry.space_group_name_H-M   'P 1'
#
loop_
_entity.id
_entity.type
_entity.pdbx_description
1 polymer ?
#
loop_
_entity_poly.entity_id
_entity_poly.type
_entity_poly.pdbx_seq_one_letter_code
_entity_poly.pdbx_strand_id
1 'polypeptide(L)'
;MARFIASPCNILKVYINIDVYNMRRTIKVGLIQQSCTGNTAENMDKLKHSIEDVASKGAELVVLQELHNTLYFCQTENTSLFDLAETIPGPSTEFYSGIASANGIVLVTSLFEKRAPGLYHNT
;
A
#
# COMPACT_ATOMS: atom_id res chain seq x y z
N MET A 1 -20.81 5.13 6.23
CA MET A 1 -21.19 5.42 4.84
C MET A 1 -19.93 5.45 3.98
N ALA A 2 -19.81 4.56 3.01
CA ALA A 2 -18.64 4.52 2.13
C ALA A 2 -18.84 5.49 0.96
N ARG A 3 -17.82 6.29 0.65
CA ARG A 3 -17.80 7.15 -0.55
C ARG A 3 -16.72 6.65 -1.49
N PHE A 4 -17.09 6.32 -2.72
CA PHE A 4 -16.18 5.93 -3.79
C PHE A 4 -15.86 7.16 -4.63
N ILE A 5 -14.58 7.45 -4.83
CA ILE A 5 -14.13 8.49 -5.75
C ILE A 5 -13.21 7.80 -6.77
N ALA A 6 -13.72 7.61 -7.99
CA ALA A 6 -12.89 7.15 -9.09
C ALA A 6 -12.10 8.34 -9.66
N SER A 7 -10.78 8.18 -9.78
CA SER A 7 -9.89 9.11 -10.48
C SER A 7 -9.68 8.61 -11.91
N PRO A 8 -9.48 9.49 -12.92
CA PRO A 8 -9.26 9.07 -14.32
C PRO A 8 -7.99 8.24 -14.55
N CYS A 9 -7.22 7.95 -13.51
CA CYS A 9 -5.93 7.27 -13.57
C CYS A 9 -5.96 5.84 -13.01
N ASN A 10 -7.08 5.09 -13.08
CA ASN A 10 -7.24 3.73 -12.56
C ASN A 10 -6.83 3.55 -11.08
N ILE A 11 -6.98 4.58 -10.25
CA ILE A 11 -6.76 4.54 -8.81
C ILE A 11 -8.13 4.57 -8.14
N LEU A 12 -8.47 3.49 -7.44
CA LEU A 12 -9.66 3.47 -6.58
C LEU A 12 -9.26 3.91 -5.17
N LYS A 13 -9.87 4.99 -4.69
CA LYS A 13 -9.74 5.49 -3.32
C LYS A 13 -11.09 5.36 -2.62
N VAL A 14 -11.11 4.61 -1.54
CA VAL A 14 -12.33 4.42 -0.74
C VAL A 14 -12.10 4.99 0.64
N TYR A 15 -13.02 5.83 1.10
CA TYR A 15 -13.02 6.35 2.47
C TYR A 15 -14.11 5.65 3.26
N ILE A 16 -13.71 5.00 4.35
CA ILE A 16 -14.63 4.32 5.26
C ILE A 16 -14.54 5.01 6.62
N ASN A 17 -15.65 5.48 7.14
CA ASN A 17 -15.74 5.89 8.53
C ASN A 17 -16.11 4.66 9.35
N ILE A 18 -15.27 4.28 10.29
CA ILE A 18 -15.47 3.14 11.18
C ILE A 18 -15.77 3.69 12.58
N ASP A 19 -16.96 3.38 13.11
CA ASP A 19 -17.27 3.66 14.50
C ASP A 19 -16.58 2.60 15.38
N VAL A 20 -15.61 3.02 16.16
CA VAL A 20 -14.95 2.13 17.11
C VAL A 20 -15.86 1.92 18.31
N TYR A 21 -16.25 0.67 18.53
CA TYR A 21 -17.19 0.25 19.57
C TYR A 21 -16.79 0.85 20.93
N ASN A 22 -17.70 1.59 21.54
CA ASN A 22 -17.60 2.20 22.87
C ASN A 22 -16.70 3.46 23.04
N MET A 23 -15.99 3.96 22.04
CA MET A 23 -15.16 5.15 22.20
C MET A 23 -15.72 6.41 21.56
N ARG A 24 -16.88 6.36 20.92
CA ARG A 24 -17.53 7.49 20.18
C ARG A 24 -16.55 8.19 19.23
N ARG A 25 -15.54 7.45 18.71
CA ARG A 25 -14.55 7.96 17.78
C ARG A 25 -14.72 7.28 16.43
N THR A 26 -14.91 8.09 15.42
CA THR A 26 -14.86 7.64 14.02
C THR A 26 -13.44 7.86 13.52
N ILE A 27 -12.84 6.85 12.91
CA ILE A 27 -11.58 6.98 12.17
C ILE A 27 -11.87 7.01 10.66
N LYS A 28 -11.11 7.81 9.94
CA LYS A 28 -11.19 7.85 8.47
C LYS A 28 -10.13 6.92 7.89
N VAL A 29 -10.58 5.95 7.09
CA VAL A 29 -9.72 4.97 6.43
C VAL A 29 -9.63 5.29 4.95
N GLY A 30 -8.40 5.36 4.42
CA GLY A 30 -8.12 5.43 3.00
C GLY A 30 -7.78 4.04 2.46
N LEU A 31 -8.50 3.58 1.43
CA LEU A 31 -8.15 2.38 0.69
C LEU A 31 -7.61 2.79 -0.67
N ILE A 32 -6.41 2.33 -1.01
CA ILE A 32 -5.76 2.66 -2.27
C ILE A 32 -5.58 1.38 -3.08
N GLN A 33 -6.13 1.39 -4.28
CA GLN A 33 -5.92 0.38 -5.28
C GLN A 33 -5.51 1.06 -6.59
N GLN A 34 -4.43 0.57 -7.19
CA GLN A 34 -3.90 1.11 -8.45
C GLN A 34 -3.57 -0.01 -9.43
N SER A 35 -3.54 0.34 -10.72
CA SER A 35 -2.88 -0.48 -11.72
C SER A 35 -1.37 -0.31 -11.61
N CYS A 36 -0.63 -1.42 -11.60
CA CYS A 36 0.82 -1.42 -11.58
C CYS A 36 1.39 -1.67 -12.98
N THR A 37 2.60 -1.15 -13.21
CA THR A 37 3.43 -1.44 -14.39
C THR A 37 4.60 -2.35 -13.98
N GLY A 38 5.43 -2.76 -14.94
CA GLY A 38 6.68 -3.46 -14.64
C GLY A 38 7.76 -2.58 -14.00
N ASN A 39 7.52 -1.28 -13.84
CA ASN A 39 8.44 -0.33 -13.23
C ASN A 39 8.09 -0.07 -11.77
N THR A 40 8.84 -0.69 -10.86
CA THR A 40 8.63 -0.56 -9.41
C THR A 40 8.72 0.89 -8.93
N ALA A 41 9.69 1.67 -9.43
CA ALA A 41 9.87 3.06 -9.01
C ALA A 41 8.66 3.93 -9.39
N GLU A 42 8.11 3.73 -10.60
CA GLU A 42 6.90 4.41 -11.05
C GLU A 42 5.68 4.04 -10.18
N ASN A 43 5.54 2.76 -9.86
CA ASN A 43 4.45 2.28 -9.01
C ASN A 43 4.53 2.88 -7.60
N MET A 44 5.73 2.92 -7.02
CA MET A 44 5.98 3.49 -5.69
C MET A 44 5.73 5.01 -5.66
N ASP A 45 6.17 5.75 -6.66
CA ASP A 45 5.93 7.19 -6.77
C ASP A 45 4.43 7.51 -6.88
N LYS A 46 3.73 6.77 -7.69
CA LYS A 46 2.27 6.87 -7.84
C LYS A 46 1.53 6.56 -6.53
N LEU A 47 1.99 5.54 -5.78
CA LEU A 47 1.46 5.24 -4.45
C LEU A 47 1.74 6.35 -3.45
N LYS A 48 2.96 6.91 -3.44
CA LYS A 48 3.31 8.05 -2.59
C LYS A 48 2.31 9.19 -2.76
N HIS A 49 2.09 9.65 -4.00
CA HIS A 49 1.13 10.73 -4.28
C HIS A 49 -0.30 10.37 -3.83
N SER A 50 -0.69 9.10 -4.00
CA SER A 50 -2.02 8.65 -3.59
C SER A 50 -2.17 8.60 -2.07
N ILE A 51 -1.13 8.19 -1.34
CA ILE A 51 -1.10 8.18 0.13
C ILE A 51 -1.17 9.61 0.66
N GLU A 52 -0.35 10.52 0.13
CA GLU A 52 -0.35 11.93 0.51
C GLU A 52 -1.71 12.59 0.26
N ASP A 53 -2.34 12.28 -0.87
CA ASP A 53 -3.67 12.81 -1.19
C ASP A 53 -4.75 12.33 -0.21
N VAL A 54 -4.79 11.03 0.14
CA VAL A 54 -5.80 10.55 1.12
C VAL A 54 -5.50 11.02 2.54
N ALA A 55 -4.22 11.15 2.91
CA ALA A 55 -3.81 11.70 4.20
C ALA A 55 -4.23 13.17 4.32
N SER A 56 -4.02 13.99 3.28
CA SER A 56 -4.45 15.39 3.25
C SER A 56 -5.97 15.57 3.41
N LYS A 57 -6.75 14.55 3.06
CA LYS A 57 -8.20 14.49 3.24
C LYS A 57 -8.60 13.95 4.62
N GLY A 58 -7.63 13.75 5.50
CA GLY A 58 -7.82 13.36 6.90
C GLY A 58 -7.93 11.85 7.14
N ALA A 59 -7.38 11.00 6.25
CA ALA A 59 -7.25 9.59 6.55
C ALA A 59 -6.22 9.40 7.68
N GLU A 60 -6.59 8.60 8.68
CA GLU A 60 -5.73 8.23 9.82
C GLU A 60 -5.09 6.85 9.61
N LEU A 61 -5.77 5.98 8.88
CA LEU A 61 -5.31 4.65 8.46
C LEU A 61 -5.40 4.56 6.95
N VAL A 62 -4.32 4.13 6.31
CA VAL A 62 -4.28 3.90 4.86
C VAL A 62 -3.89 2.45 4.59
N VAL A 63 -4.64 1.78 3.73
CA VAL A 63 -4.41 0.39 3.35
C VAL A 63 -4.14 0.32 1.85
N LEU A 64 -3.03 -0.30 1.48
CA LEU A 64 -2.64 -0.52 0.09
C LEU A 64 -3.10 -1.91 -0.37
N GLN A 65 -3.14 -2.11 -1.68
CA GLN A 65 -3.41 -3.43 -2.27
C GLN A 65 -2.27 -4.41 -2.01
N GLU A 66 -2.54 -5.68 -2.21
CA GLU A 66 -1.55 -6.75 -2.12
C GLU A 66 -0.42 -6.58 -3.15
N LEU A 67 0.84 -6.79 -2.72
CA LEU A 67 2.05 -6.77 -3.57
C LEU A 67 2.13 -5.53 -4.49
N HIS A 68 1.79 -4.38 -3.92
CA HIS A 68 1.51 -3.12 -4.62
C HIS A 68 2.70 -2.47 -5.36
N ASN A 69 3.92 -2.93 -5.13
CA ASN A 69 5.12 -2.35 -5.76
C ASN A 69 5.34 -2.82 -7.21
N THR A 70 4.74 -3.94 -7.59
CA THR A 70 4.99 -4.61 -8.88
C THR A 70 3.70 -5.02 -9.57
N LEU A 71 3.80 -5.51 -10.79
CA LEU A 71 2.74 -6.31 -11.37
C LEU A 71 2.46 -7.53 -10.47
N TYR A 72 1.20 -7.89 -10.31
CA TYR A 72 0.83 -9.08 -9.55
C TYR A 72 1.34 -10.33 -10.28
N PHE A 73 2.37 -10.96 -9.72
CA PHE A 73 3.13 -12.03 -10.38
C PHE A 73 2.70 -13.45 -9.96
N CYS A 74 1.82 -13.59 -8.96
CA CYS A 74 1.42 -14.90 -8.46
C CYS A 74 0.55 -15.73 -9.43
N GLN A 75 0.29 -15.21 -10.63
CA GLN A 75 -0.47 -15.89 -11.68
C GLN A 75 0.40 -16.81 -12.57
N THR A 76 1.72 -16.69 -12.47
CA THR A 76 2.66 -17.43 -13.32
C THR A 76 3.77 -18.05 -12.48
N GLU A 77 4.19 -19.27 -12.85
CA GLU A 77 5.37 -19.90 -12.28
C GLU A 77 6.63 -19.40 -13.00
N ASN A 78 7.30 -18.41 -12.39
CA ASN A 78 8.54 -17.86 -12.90
C ASN A 78 9.51 -17.58 -11.77
N THR A 79 10.58 -18.37 -11.70
CA THR A 79 11.59 -18.27 -10.63
C THR A 79 12.38 -16.96 -10.64
N SER A 80 12.50 -16.26 -11.79
CA SER A 80 13.15 -14.95 -11.85
C SER A 80 12.42 -13.87 -11.06
N LEU A 81 11.13 -14.07 -10.76
CA LEU A 81 10.34 -13.13 -9.97
C LEU A 81 10.70 -13.13 -8.48
N PHE A 82 11.45 -14.13 -8.00
CA PHE A 82 12.01 -14.10 -6.65
C PHE A 82 13.05 -12.98 -6.44
N ASP A 83 13.63 -12.45 -7.53
CA ASP A 83 14.54 -11.31 -7.48
C ASP A 83 13.81 -9.98 -7.12
N LEU A 84 12.48 -9.97 -7.17
CA LEU A 84 11.66 -8.84 -6.71
C LEU A 84 11.53 -8.78 -5.18
N ALA A 85 11.89 -9.86 -4.48
CA ALA A 85 11.75 -9.93 -3.03
C ALA A 85 12.86 -9.13 -2.34
N GLU A 86 12.48 -8.42 -1.28
CA GLU A 86 13.40 -7.64 -0.45
C GLU A 86 13.35 -8.10 1.02
N THR A 87 14.36 -7.78 1.79
CA THR A 87 14.36 -8.04 3.24
C THR A 87 13.37 -7.11 3.94
N ILE A 88 12.85 -7.53 5.09
CA ILE A 88 12.08 -6.67 5.98
C ILE A 88 12.79 -6.62 7.36
N PRO A 89 13.26 -5.45 7.80
CA PRO A 89 13.21 -4.14 7.11
C PRO A 89 14.09 -4.10 5.85
N GLY A 90 13.72 -3.23 4.91
CA GLY A 90 14.40 -3.04 3.65
C GLY A 90 13.91 -1.79 2.91
N PRO A 91 14.31 -1.58 1.65
CA PRO A 91 14.06 -0.34 0.92
C PRO A 91 12.59 0.10 0.91
N SER A 92 11.66 -0.83 0.66
CA SER A 92 10.23 -0.50 0.67
C SER A 92 9.72 -0.12 2.04
N THR A 93 10.14 -0.82 3.10
CA THR A 93 9.73 -0.47 4.47
C THR A 93 10.27 0.89 4.89
N GLU A 94 11.50 1.24 4.52
CA GLU A 94 12.08 2.55 4.76
C GLU A 94 11.30 3.65 4.02
N PHE A 95 11.01 3.44 2.75
CA PHE A 95 10.28 4.38 1.92
C PHE A 95 8.87 4.66 2.48
N TYR A 96 8.10 3.61 2.76
CA TYR A 96 6.72 3.75 3.25
C TYR A 96 6.64 4.24 4.69
N SER A 97 7.58 3.87 5.56
CA SER A 97 7.63 4.40 6.92
C SER A 97 7.93 5.89 6.94
N GLY A 98 8.78 6.37 6.04
CA GLY A 98 9.03 7.80 5.84
C GLY A 98 7.76 8.56 5.46
N ILE A 99 6.98 8.03 4.50
CA ILE A 99 5.71 8.64 4.09
C ILE A 99 4.69 8.62 5.24
N ALA A 100 4.55 7.49 5.93
CA ALA A 100 3.62 7.35 7.04
C ALA A 100 3.94 8.34 8.17
N SER A 101 5.22 8.45 8.53
CA SER A 101 5.70 9.39 9.56
C SER A 101 5.45 10.85 9.16
N ALA A 102 5.78 11.21 7.92
CA ALA A 102 5.62 12.58 7.41
C ALA A 102 4.15 13.04 7.39
N ASN A 103 3.23 12.11 7.20
CA ASN A 103 1.79 12.38 7.12
C ASN A 103 1.02 12.08 8.42
N GLY A 104 1.69 11.54 9.46
CA GLY A 104 1.07 11.21 10.74
C GLY A 104 -0.02 10.13 10.64
N ILE A 105 0.15 9.16 9.75
CA ILE A 105 -0.82 8.10 9.47
C ILE A 105 -0.29 6.71 9.86
N VAL A 106 -1.21 5.77 10.06
CA VAL A 106 -0.90 4.34 10.04
C VAL A 106 -1.04 3.84 8.61
N LEU A 107 -0.02 3.18 8.09
CA LEU A 107 0.01 2.65 6.74
C LEU A 107 0.13 1.12 6.77
N VAL A 108 -0.80 0.43 6.14
CA VAL A 108 -0.77 -1.03 5.94
C VAL A 108 -0.29 -1.31 4.53
N THR A 109 0.80 -2.04 4.43
CA THR A 109 1.45 -2.44 3.17
C THR A 109 1.42 -3.96 3.02
N SER A 110 1.64 -4.45 1.81
CA SER A 110 1.86 -5.86 1.51
C SER A 110 3.08 -5.97 0.60
N LEU A 111 4.12 -6.66 1.07
CA LEU A 111 5.42 -6.73 0.42
C LEU A 111 5.84 -8.18 0.17
N PHE A 112 6.65 -8.39 -0.87
CA PHE A 112 7.29 -9.66 -1.13
C PHE A 112 8.60 -9.75 -0.35
N GLU A 113 8.60 -10.53 0.72
CA GLU A 113 9.73 -10.65 1.65
C GLU A 113 10.65 -11.79 1.28
N LYS A 114 11.95 -11.51 1.23
CA LYS A 114 13.02 -12.51 1.27
C LYS A 114 13.50 -12.68 2.71
N ARG A 115 12.93 -13.62 3.44
CA ARG A 115 13.22 -13.84 4.86
C ARG A 115 14.56 -14.53 5.10
N ALA A 116 14.91 -15.47 4.20
CA ALA A 116 16.17 -16.21 4.22
C ALA A 116 16.45 -16.76 2.80
N PRO A 117 17.65 -17.28 2.52
CA PRO A 117 17.92 -17.97 1.26
C PRO A 117 16.89 -19.09 1.00
N GLY A 118 16.13 -18.98 -0.09
CA GLY A 118 15.09 -19.94 -0.46
C GLY A 118 13.78 -19.83 0.32
N LEU A 119 13.62 -18.85 1.22
CA LEU A 119 12.42 -18.63 2.01
C LEU A 119 11.82 -17.24 1.72
N TYR A 120 10.63 -17.22 1.14
CA TYR A 120 9.93 -16.01 0.70
C TYR A 120 8.53 -15.98 1.28
N HIS A 121 8.05 -14.78 1.61
CA HIS A 121 6.71 -14.57 2.15
C HIS A 121 6.02 -13.40 1.46
N ASN A 122 4.70 -13.48 1.40
CA ASN A 122 3.85 -12.31 1.24
C ASN A 122 3.59 -11.77 2.65
N THR A 123 4.09 -10.60 2.95
CA THR A 123 4.11 -10.01 4.31
C THR A 123 3.40 -8.68 4.33
#